data_b63d62eaf83895e2d65a1c0e88fb5ac0
#
_entry.id   b63d62eaf83895e2d65a1c0e88fb5ac0
#
_cell.length_a   1.000
_cell.length_b   1.000
_cell.length_c   1.000
_cell.angle_alpha   90.00
_cell.angle_beta   90.00
_cell.angle_gamma   90.00
#
_symmetry.space_group_name_H-M   'P 1'
#
loop_
_entity.id
_entity.type
_entity.pdbx_description
1 polymer ?
#
loop_
_entity_poly.entity_id
_entity_poly.type
_entity_poly.pdbx_seq_one_letter_code
_entity_poly.pdbx_strand_id
1 'polypeptide(L)'
;SWIDDPSNYDEKYKRVKMRKLLKQLKSNDLITPNFVKTADHMLRTSKLSKDIAKSNSKTLLSFNVVGQITFEVEKFSKLFEDTQFRILSGIISWFSGKFYKPRFSQLENIHNKILNLKRMGATLGGTVFKKKNGVVTVMRELASIEENYLVKEEKFIWDNRWLITLKPGTKGKLYVKPYGLL
;
A
#
# COMPACT_ATOMS: atom_id res chain seq x y z
N SER A 1 26.05 -25.61 22.93
CA SER A 1 25.20 -25.35 24.10
C SER A 1 24.31 -24.14 23.80
N TRP A 2 23.00 -24.32 23.83
CA TRP A 2 22.05 -23.23 23.72
C TRP A 2 21.98 -22.54 25.07
N ILE A 3 22.28 -21.25 25.09
CA ILE A 3 22.10 -20.43 26.29
C ILE A 3 20.60 -20.10 26.33
N ASP A 4 19.94 -20.55 27.40
CA ASP A 4 18.51 -20.26 27.63
C ASP A 4 18.39 -18.81 28.13
N ASP A 5 17.96 -17.92 27.27
CA ASP A 5 17.80 -16.49 27.57
C ASP A 5 16.57 -16.32 28.50
N PRO A 6 16.71 -15.73 29.70
CA PRO A 6 15.59 -15.47 30.61
C PRO A 6 14.43 -14.69 29.99
N SER A 7 14.69 -13.87 28.96
CA SER A 7 13.68 -13.14 28.22
C SER A 7 12.67 -14.05 27.48
N ASN A 8 13.01 -15.32 27.28
CA ASN A 8 12.12 -16.30 26.66
C ASN A 8 10.93 -16.70 27.56
N TYR A 9 11.00 -16.38 28.84
CA TYR A 9 9.96 -16.67 29.85
C TYR A 9 9.23 -15.41 30.33
N ASP A 10 9.71 -14.21 29.96
CA ASP A 10 9.12 -12.95 30.40
C ASP A 10 7.82 -12.67 29.66
N GLU A 11 6.69 -12.77 30.37
CA GLU A 11 5.34 -12.53 29.84
C GLU A 11 5.06 -11.07 29.46
N LYS A 12 5.97 -10.12 29.68
CA LYS A 12 5.86 -8.77 29.11
C LYS A 12 5.89 -8.80 27.57
N TYR A 13 6.53 -9.81 26.98
CA TYR A 13 6.62 -9.94 25.53
C TYR A 13 5.44 -10.71 24.95
N LYS A 14 4.73 -10.12 23.99
CA LYS A 14 3.60 -10.76 23.28
C LYS A 14 3.94 -12.15 22.71
N ARG A 15 5.18 -12.34 22.23
CA ARG A 15 5.65 -13.64 21.71
C ARG A 15 5.63 -14.74 22.77
N VAL A 16 5.97 -14.42 24.05
CA VAL A 16 5.98 -15.37 25.14
C VAL A 16 4.55 -15.77 25.52
N LYS A 17 3.66 -14.78 25.65
CA LYS A 17 2.22 -15.02 25.86
C LYS A 17 1.61 -15.90 24.78
N MET A 18 1.94 -15.63 23.51
CA MET A 18 1.45 -16.45 22.38
C MET A 18 1.97 -17.88 22.42
N ARG A 19 3.27 -18.10 22.74
CA ARG A 19 3.82 -19.46 22.90
C ARG A 19 3.12 -20.23 24.02
N LYS A 20 2.86 -19.58 25.18
CA LYS A 20 2.16 -20.18 26.30
C LYS A 20 0.73 -20.56 25.91
N LEU A 21 0.00 -19.64 25.27
CA LEU A 21 -1.33 -19.89 24.75
C LEU A 21 -1.36 -21.05 23.75
N LEU A 22 -0.41 -21.08 22.81
CA LEU A 22 -0.28 -22.18 21.85
C LEU A 22 -0.01 -23.53 22.52
N LYS A 23 0.81 -23.56 23.59
CA LYS A 23 1.02 -24.80 24.38
C LYS A 23 -0.26 -25.27 25.05
N GLN A 24 -1.03 -24.36 25.65
CA GLN A 24 -2.34 -24.66 26.26
C GLN A 24 -3.37 -25.15 25.24
N LEU A 25 -3.41 -24.51 24.05
CA LEU A 25 -4.30 -24.95 22.98
C LEU A 25 -3.91 -26.33 22.44
N LYS A 26 -2.61 -26.63 22.36
CA LYS A 26 -2.11 -27.96 21.97
C LYS A 26 -2.48 -29.04 22.99
N SER A 27 -2.31 -28.76 24.29
CA SER A 27 -2.63 -29.73 25.36
C SER A 27 -4.12 -30.06 25.45
N ASN A 28 -4.98 -29.18 24.92
CA ASN A 28 -6.42 -29.37 24.89
C ASN A 28 -6.95 -29.83 23.49
N ASP A 29 -6.10 -30.35 22.63
CA ASP A 29 -6.42 -30.75 21.24
C ASP A 29 -7.13 -29.67 20.40
N LEU A 30 -7.04 -28.39 20.83
CA LEU A 30 -7.65 -27.28 20.16
C LEU A 30 -6.83 -26.76 18.97
N ILE A 31 -5.54 -27.08 18.87
CA ILE A 31 -4.73 -26.88 17.66
C ILE A 31 -4.83 -28.14 16.80
N THR A 32 -5.95 -28.27 16.15
CA THR A 32 -6.22 -29.36 15.25
C THR A 32 -5.75 -29.00 13.83
N PRO A 33 -5.63 -29.99 12.93
CA PRO A 33 -5.45 -29.79 11.49
C PRO A 33 -6.47 -28.82 10.88
N ASN A 34 -7.58 -28.57 11.56
CA ASN A 34 -8.61 -27.63 11.13
C ASN A 34 -8.15 -26.17 11.13
N PHE A 35 -7.31 -25.74 12.07
CA PHE A 35 -6.73 -24.38 12.05
C PHE A 35 -5.83 -24.17 10.82
N VAL A 36 -5.01 -25.18 10.51
CA VAL A 36 -4.15 -25.13 9.30
C VAL A 36 -5.00 -25.10 8.05
N LYS A 37 -6.02 -25.97 7.96
CA LYS A 37 -6.97 -25.99 6.82
C LYS A 37 -7.70 -24.64 6.68
N THR A 38 -8.12 -24.04 7.80
CA THR A 38 -8.78 -22.72 7.79
C THR A 38 -7.82 -21.64 7.30
N ALA A 39 -6.56 -21.63 7.79
CA ALA A 39 -5.54 -20.68 7.33
C ALA A 39 -5.27 -20.83 5.83
N ASP A 40 -5.13 -22.07 5.34
CA ASP A 40 -4.95 -22.34 3.90
C ASP A 40 -6.15 -21.92 3.07
N HIS A 41 -7.37 -22.10 3.58
CA HIS A 41 -8.57 -21.63 2.92
C HIS A 41 -8.60 -20.09 2.85
N MET A 42 -8.28 -19.41 3.96
CA MET A 42 -8.18 -17.93 3.99
C MET A 42 -7.10 -17.42 3.06
N LEU A 43 -5.95 -18.10 2.93
CA LEU A 43 -4.91 -17.74 1.98
C LEU A 43 -5.38 -17.82 0.54
N ARG A 44 -6.08 -18.91 0.16
CA ARG A 44 -6.67 -19.07 -1.18
C ARG A 44 -7.70 -17.98 -1.47
N THR A 45 -8.61 -17.71 -0.53
CA THR A 45 -9.61 -16.65 -0.65
C THR A 45 -8.95 -15.27 -0.79
N SER A 46 -7.91 -14.99 0.02
CA SER A 46 -7.16 -13.73 -0.09
C SER A 46 -6.45 -13.58 -1.43
N LYS A 47 -5.93 -14.67 -2.01
CA LYS A 47 -5.33 -14.67 -3.35
C LYS A 47 -6.37 -14.35 -4.41
N LEU A 48 -7.52 -15.03 -4.39
CA LEU A 48 -8.63 -14.78 -5.31
C LEU A 48 -9.09 -13.30 -5.24
N SER A 49 -9.30 -12.77 -4.03
CA SER A 49 -9.69 -11.37 -3.86
C SER A 49 -8.64 -10.39 -4.41
N LYS A 50 -7.33 -10.71 -4.29
CA LYS A 50 -6.26 -9.91 -4.90
C LYS A 50 -6.31 -9.94 -6.43
N ASP A 51 -6.56 -11.10 -7.01
CA ASP A 51 -6.63 -11.27 -8.47
C ASP A 51 -7.85 -10.55 -9.04
N ILE A 52 -9.00 -10.59 -8.34
CA ILE A 52 -10.20 -9.81 -8.67
C ILE A 52 -9.89 -8.31 -8.63
N ALA A 53 -9.27 -7.81 -7.56
CA ALA A 53 -8.91 -6.41 -7.44
C ALA A 53 -7.93 -5.97 -8.53
N LYS A 54 -6.95 -6.81 -8.87
CA LYS A 54 -6.00 -6.57 -9.96
C LYS A 54 -6.68 -6.52 -11.33
N SER A 55 -7.64 -7.39 -11.58
CA SER A 55 -8.42 -7.41 -12.82
C SER A 55 -9.25 -6.13 -12.95
N ASN A 56 -10.02 -5.80 -11.91
CA ASN A 56 -10.85 -4.59 -11.89
C ASN A 56 -10.02 -3.30 -11.99
N SER A 57 -8.83 -3.25 -11.38
CA SER A 57 -7.98 -2.06 -11.45
C SER A 57 -7.53 -1.75 -12.88
N LYS A 58 -7.33 -2.75 -13.73
CA LYS A 58 -6.93 -2.56 -15.14
C LYS A 58 -7.98 -1.82 -15.97
N THR A 59 -9.26 -2.01 -15.67
CA THR A 59 -10.38 -1.38 -16.40
C THR A 59 -10.85 -0.10 -15.73
N LEU A 60 -10.68 0.00 -14.40
CA LEU A 60 -11.12 1.15 -13.62
C LEU A 60 -10.13 2.31 -13.67
N LEU A 61 -8.81 2.02 -13.57
CA LEU A 61 -7.78 3.03 -13.37
C LEU A 61 -7.20 3.49 -14.70
N SER A 62 -7.12 4.81 -14.87
CA SER A 62 -6.43 5.45 -15.98
C SER A 62 -5.17 6.15 -15.46
N PHE A 63 -4.07 5.98 -16.18
CA PHE A 63 -2.79 6.60 -15.87
C PHE A 63 -2.49 7.69 -16.90
N ASN A 64 -1.97 8.83 -16.45
CA ASN A 64 -1.48 9.86 -17.36
C ASN A 64 0.05 9.89 -17.36
N VAL A 65 0.61 10.66 -18.31
CA VAL A 65 2.06 10.80 -18.53
C VAL A 65 2.82 11.41 -17.35
N VAL A 66 2.14 12.14 -16.45
CA VAL A 66 2.74 12.71 -15.23
C VAL A 66 2.59 11.80 -14.01
N GLY A 67 2.18 10.55 -14.22
CA GLY A 67 2.08 9.55 -13.17
C GLY A 67 0.91 9.73 -12.20
N GLN A 68 -0.15 10.45 -12.59
CA GLN A 68 -1.39 10.49 -11.82
C GLN A 68 -2.29 9.32 -12.20
N ILE A 69 -3.09 8.89 -11.26
CA ILE A 69 -4.14 7.89 -11.46
C ILE A 69 -5.49 8.60 -11.38
N THR A 70 -6.39 8.27 -12.28
CA THR A 70 -7.78 8.76 -12.25
C THR A 70 -8.76 7.59 -12.33
N PHE A 71 -9.91 7.74 -11.68
CA PHE A 71 -11.03 6.81 -11.81
C PHE A 71 -12.36 7.49 -11.51
N GLU A 72 -13.43 6.96 -12.10
CA GLU A 72 -14.81 7.41 -11.89
C GLU A 72 -15.39 6.76 -10.63
N VAL A 73 -15.99 7.57 -9.76
CA VAL A 73 -16.61 7.10 -8.52
C VAL A 73 -17.77 6.16 -8.79
N GLU A 74 -18.56 6.42 -9.85
CA GLU A 74 -19.69 5.58 -10.24
C GLU A 74 -19.25 4.14 -10.56
N LYS A 75 -18.18 3.99 -11.34
CA LYS A 75 -17.62 2.65 -11.66
C LYS A 75 -17.00 1.99 -10.43
N PHE A 76 -16.31 2.78 -9.59
CA PHE A 76 -15.70 2.31 -8.35
C PHE A 76 -16.74 1.80 -7.35
N SER A 77 -17.84 2.53 -7.16
CA SER A 77 -18.90 2.19 -6.20
C SER A 77 -19.67 0.89 -6.56
N LYS A 78 -19.66 0.48 -7.83
CA LYS A 78 -20.27 -0.78 -8.29
C LYS A 78 -19.45 -2.03 -7.96
N LEU A 79 -18.20 -1.87 -7.53
CA LEU A 79 -17.35 -2.99 -7.12
C LEU A 79 -17.71 -3.45 -5.70
N PHE A 80 -17.41 -4.72 -5.39
CA PHE A 80 -17.49 -5.21 -4.02
C PHE A 80 -16.57 -4.41 -3.09
N GLU A 81 -17.02 -4.14 -1.88
CA GLU A 81 -16.33 -3.27 -0.91
C GLU A 81 -14.88 -3.73 -0.63
N ASP A 82 -14.66 -5.04 -0.42
CA ASP A 82 -13.29 -5.59 -0.26
C ASP A 82 -12.39 -5.28 -1.48
N THR A 83 -12.96 -5.31 -2.68
CA THR A 83 -12.25 -4.96 -3.92
C THR A 83 -11.89 -3.47 -3.93
N GLN A 84 -12.81 -2.60 -3.51
CA GLN A 84 -12.58 -1.16 -3.40
C GLN A 84 -11.42 -0.86 -2.44
N PHE A 85 -11.41 -1.47 -1.24
CA PHE A 85 -10.34 -1.33 -0.26
C PHE A 85 -8.99 -1.85 -0.78
N ARG A 86 -8.98 -2.96 -1.49
CA ARG A 86 -7.75 -3.51 -2.08
C ARG A 86 -7.19 -2.60 -3.16
N ILE A 87 -8.02 -2.03 -4.01
CA ILE A 87 -7.61 -1.08 -5.04
C ILE A 87 -7.02 0.18 -4.39
N LEU A 88 -7.70 0.79 -3.42
CA LEU A 88 -7.20 1.97 -2.70
C LEU A 88 -5.87 1.67 -1.99
N SER A 89 -5.79 0.54 -1.28
CA SER A 89 -4.54 0.11 -0.63
C SER A 89 -3.41 -0.11 -1.64
N GLY A 90 -3.72 -0.68 -2.82
CA GLY A 90 -2.76 -0.86 -3.90
C GLY A 90 -2.25 0.45 -4.47
N ILE A 91 -3.14 1.42 -4.72
CA ILE A 91 -2.79 2.76 -5.17
C ILE A 91 -1.86 3.46 -4.16
N ILE A 92 -2.20 3.43 -2.87
CA ILE A 92 -1.38 4.04 -1.82
C ILE A 92 0.00 3.37 -1.74
N SER A 93 0.05 2.05 -1.78
CA SER A 93 1.32 1.30 -1.78
C SER A 93 2.19 1.63 -2.99
N TRP A 94 1.59 1.78 -4.17
CA TRP A 94 2.30 2.15 -5.39
C TRP A 94 2.89 3.56 -5.31
N PHE A 95 2.11 4.55 -4.83
CA PHE A 95 2.61 5.91 -4.67
C PHE A 95 3.64 6.05 -3.55
N SER A 96 3.47 5.35 -2.43
CA SER A 96 4.37 5.45 -1.28
C SER A 96 5.70 4.71 -1.48
N GLY A 97 5.74 3.71 -2.35
CA GLY A 97 6.86 2.78 -2.48
C GLY A 97 7.10 1.93 -1.22
N LYS A 98 6.18 1.96 -0.25
CA LYS A 98 6.33 1.27 1.03
C LYS A 98 5.57 -0.05 1.02
N PHE A 99 6.19 -1.10 1.57
CA PHE A 99 5.53 -2.40 1.80
C PHE A 99 4.40 -2.32 2.84
N TYR A 100 4.44 -1.30 3.71
CA TYR A 100 3.49 -1.17 4.80
C TYR A 100 2.17 -0.58 4.31
N LYS A 101 1.10 -1.34 4.46
CA LYS A 101 -0.26 -0.88 4.16
C LYS A 101 -0.73 0.14 5.19
N PRO A 102 -1.55 1.13 4.80
CA PRO A 102 -2.19 2.04 5.75
C PRO A 102 -3.07 1.26 6.75
N ARG A 103 -3.31 1.83 7.92
CA ARG A 103 -4.25 1.27 8.89
C ARG A 103 -5.65 1.24 8.27
N PHE A 104 -6.41 0.18 8.55
CA PHE A 104 -7.74 0.00 7.96
C PHE A 104 -8.66 1.20 8.21
N SER A 105 -8.69 1.75 9.45
CA SER A 105 -9.51 2.92 9.78
C SER A 105 -9.17 4.18 8.96
N GLN A 106 -7.91 4.37 8.59
CA GLN A 106 -7.49 5.49 7.73
C GLN A 106 -7.95 5.27 6.28
N LEU A 107 -7.86 4.02 5.81
CA LEU A 107 -8.33 3.63 4.48
C LEU A 107 -9.84 3.77 4.37
N GLU A 108 -10.58 3.34 5.40
CA GLU A 108 -12.03 3.47 5.52
C GLU A 108 -12.47 4.94 5.48
N ASN A 109 -11.76 5.83 6.18
CA ASN A 109 -12.04 7.27 6.13
C ASN A 109 -11.89 7.84 4.70
N ILE A 110 -10.83 7.45 3.96
CA ILE A 110 -10.67 7.87 2.54
C ILE A 110 -11.80 7.31 1.68
N HIS A 111 -12.11 6.02 1.83
CA HIS A 111 -13.19 5.33 1.13
C HIS A 111 -14.53 6.05 1.31
N ASN A 112 -14.90 6.32 2.56
CA ASN A 112 -16.13 7.03 2.91
C ASN A 112 -16.19 8.44 2.30
N LYS A 113 -15.09 9.19 2.32
CA LYS A 113 -14.99 10.50 1.68
C LYS A 113 -15.18 10.40 0.16
N ILE A 114 -14.58 9.40 -0.48
CA ILE A 114 -14.73 9.17 -1.93
C ILE A 114 -16.19 8.92 -2.29
N LEU A 115 -16.90 8.10 -1.53
CA LEU A 115 -18.29 7.76 -1.85
C LEU A 115 -19.25 8.90 -1.52
N ASN A 116 -19.13 9.53 -0.36
CA ASN A 116 -20.18 10.39 0.20
C ASN A 116 -20.00 11.89 -0.10
N LEU A 117 -18.78 12.38 -0.34
CA LEU A 117 -18.56 13.80 -0.56
C LEU A 117 -18.60 14.16 -2.06
N LYS A 118 -19.27 15.25 -2.44
CA LYS A 118 -19.26 15.76 -3.82
C LYS A 118 -17.87 16.24 -4.24
N ARG A 119 -17.13 16.86 -3.32
CA ARG A 119 -15.74 17.29 -3.49
C ARG A 119 -14.94 16.89 -2.28
N MET A 120 -13.72 16.43 -2.47
CA MET A 120 -12.81 16.12 -1.37
C MET A 120 -11.36 16.36 -1.74
N GLY A 121 -10.55 16.66 -0.71
CA GLY A 121 -9.10 16.55 -0.68
C GLY A 121 -8.70 15.78 0.55
N ALA A 122 -7.81 14.79 0.41
CA ALA A 122 -7.29 14.03 1.53
C ALA A 122 -5.92 13.46 1.18
N THR A 123 -5.07 13.31 2.20
CA THR A 123 -3.73 12.72 2.07
C THR A 123 -3.61 11.49 2.95
N LEU A 124 -3.03 10.43 2.42
CA LEU A 124 -2.73 9.21 3.17
C LEU A 124 -1.50 8.51 2.59
N GLY A 125 -0.52 8.25 3.42
CA GLY A 125 0.68 7.50 3.05
C GLY A 125 1.51 8.14 1.93
N GLY A 126 1.60 9.47 1.89
CA GLY A 126 2.32 10.20 0.83
C GLY A 126 1.58 10.23 -0.50
N THR A 127 0.26 10.02 -0.46
CA THR A 127 -0.64 10.00 -1.62
C THR A 127 -1.78 10.99 -1.40
N VAL A 128 -2.01 11.87 -2.35
CA VAL A 128 -3.09 12.87 -2.33
C VAL A 128 -4.25 12.39 -3.19
N PHE A 129 -5.43 12.40 -2.61
CA PHE A 129 -6.70 12.12 -3.28
C PHE A 129 -7.49 13.42 -3.45
N LYS A 130 -7.91 13.72 -4.67
CA LYS A 130 -8.81 14.85 -4.98
C LYS A 130 -10.02 14.33 -5.75
N LYS A 131 -11.22 14.70 -5.32
CA LYS A 131 -12.47 14.39 -6.05
C LYS A 131 -13.12 15.65 -6.56
N LYS A 132 -13.46 15.67 -7.83
CA LYS A 132 -14.22 16.73 -8.49
C LYS A 132 -15.07 16.11 -9.61
N ASN A 133 -16.34 16.50 -9.71
CA ASN A 133 -17.27 16.09 -10.78
C ASN A 133 -17.34 14.54 -10.93
N GLY A 134 -17.40 13.79 -9.84
CA GLY A 134 -17.50 12.32 -9.87
C GLY A 134 -16.21 11.60 -10.24
N VAL A 135 -15.11 12.30 -10.49
CA VAL A 135 -13.79 11.70 -10.79
C VAL A 135 -12.86 11.91 -9.62
N VAL A 136 -12.17 10.87 -9.22
CA VAL A 136 -11.06 10.91 -8.25
C VAL A 136 -9.75 10.97 -9.02
N THR A 137 -8.92 11.94 -8.69
CA THR A 137 -7.53 12.06 -9.14
C THR A 137 -6.62 11.77 -7.98
N VAL A 138 -5.70 10.84 -8.16
CA VAL A 138 -4.73 10.41 -7.15
C VAL A 138 -3.33 10.74 -7.65
N MET A 139 -2.53 11.35 -6.78
CA MET A 139 -1.18 11.78 -7.11
C MET A 139 -0.25 11.63 -5.93
N ARG A 140 1.06 11.65 -6.20
CA ARG A 140 2.09 11.67 -5.17
C ARG A 140 2.02 12.99 -4.40
N GLU A 141 2.16 12.92 -3.08
CA GLU A 141 2.29 14.09 -2.23
C GLU A 141 3.68 14.72 -2.42
N LEU A 142 3.73 16.00 -2.79
CA LEU A 142 5.00 16.70 -3.05
C LEU A 142 5.94 16.70 -1.84
N ALA A 143 5.40 16.95 -0.65
CA ALA A 143 6.17 16.93 0.60
C ALA A 143 6.80 15.56 0.93
N SER A 144 6.38 14.50 0.23
CA SER A 144 6.92 13.14 0.39
C SER A 144 7.98 12.78 -0.64
N ILE A 145 8.33 13.70 -1.55
CA ILE A 145 9.34 13.50 -2.60
C ILE A 145 10.62 14.26 -2.20
N GLU A 146 11.77 13.66 -2.45
CA GLU A 146 13.05 14.33 -2.26
C GLU A 146 13.18 15.51 -3.24
N GLU A 147 13.37 16.71 -2.70
CA GLU A 147 13.33 17.96 -3.50
C GLU A 147 14.51 18.09 -4.45
N ASN A 148 15.71 17.64 -4.04
CA ASN A 148 16.94 17.80 -4.82
C ASN A 148 17.76 16.51 -4.79
N TYR A 149 17.35 15.51 -5.57
CA TYR A 149 18.10 14.27 -5.70
C TYR A 149 19.34 14.49 -6.58
N LEU A 150 20.54 14.39 -6.02
CA LEU A 150 21.78 14.44 -6.79
C LEU A 150 21.97 13.16 -7.59
N VAL A 151 22.06 13.30 -8.89
CA VAL A 151 22.29 12.17 -9.81
C VAL A 151 23.73 11.68 -9.72
N LYS A 152 23.91 10.41 -9.35
CA LYS A 152 25.21 9.76 -9.19
C LYS A 152 25.51 8.71 -10.26
N GLU A 153 24.49 8.23 -10.94
CA GLU A 153 24.55 7.14 -11.89
C GLU A 153 23.82 7.48 -13.19
N GLU A 154 24.22 6.91 -14.30
CA GLU A 154 23.56 7.11 -15.60
C GLU A 154 22.13 6.53 -15.64
N LYS A 155 21.85 5.51 -14.81
CA LYS A 155 20.56 4.86 -14.71
C LYS A 155 20.21 4.61 -13.25
N PHE A 156 19.10 5.18 -12.79
CA PHE A 156 18.67 5.09 -11.41
C PHE A 156 17.15 5.16 -11.28
N ILE A 157 16.63 4.73 -10.13
CA ILE A 157 15.21 4.85 -9.79
C ILE A 157 15.01 6.04 -8.86
N TRP A 158 14.21 7.02 -9.31
CA TRP A 158 13.84 8.17 -8.50
C TRP A 158 12.44 8.02 -7.91
N ASP A 159 12.27 8.44 -6.66
CA ASP A 159 11.03 8.35 -5.86
C ASP A 159 10.39 6.94 -5.91
N ASN A 160 11.23 5.89 -6.01
CA ASN A 160 10.84 4.46 -6.10
C ASN A 160 9.86 4.12 -7.25
N ARG A 161 9.69 5.01 -8.24
CA ARG A 161 8.69 4.86 -9.31
C ARG A 161 9.23 5.16 -10.70
N TRP A 162 10.20 6.06 -10.82
CA TRP A 162 10.68 6.56 -12.09
C TRP A 162 12.05 6.01 -12.40
N LEU A 163 12.13 5.18 -13.44
CA LEU A 163 13.42 4.79 -14.00
C LEU A 163 13.92 5.91 -14.90
N ILE A 164 14.95 6.61 -14.44
CA ILE A 164 15.60 7.68 -15.20
C ILE A 164 16.86 7.13 -15.83
N THR A 165 17.05 7.42 -17.11
CA THR A 165 18.27 7.09 -17.86
C THR A 165 18.81 8.37 -18.49
N LEU A 166 20.04 8.72 -18.18
CA LEU A 166 20.71 9.87 -18.78
C LEU A 166 21.18 9.53 -20.21
N LYS A 167 21.26 10.56 -21.05
CA LYS A 167 21.89 10.40 -22.36
C LYS A 167 23.39 10.17 -22.19
N PRO A 168 24.01 9.27 -22.99
CA PRO A 168 25.44 9.06 -22.96
C PRO A 168 26.21 10.39 -23.14
N GLY A 169 27.26 10.59 -22.34
CA GLY A 169 28.09 11.79 -22.42
C GLY A 169 27.54 13.02 -21.67
N THR A 170 26.43 12.89 -20.92
CA THR A 170 25.94 13.97 -20.04
C THR A 170 26.97 14.26 -18.95
N LYS A 171 27.41 15.51 -18.84
CA LYS A 171 28.44 15.97 -17.89
C LYS A 171 27.88 17.02 -16.94
N GLY A 172 28.49 17.13 -15.75
CA GLY A 172 28.15 18.12 -14.74
C GLY A 172 27.36 17.58 -13.54
N LYS A 173 27.10 18.40 -12.56
CA LYS A 173 26.25 18.05 -11.41
C LYS A 173 24.78 18.20 -11.82
N LEU A 174 24.07 17.08 -11.88
CA LEU A 174 22.67 17.04 -12.26
C LEU A 174 21.80 16.75 -11.03
N TYR A 175 20.65 17.38 -11.00
CA TYR A 175 19.65 17.19 -9.96
C TYR A 175 18.30 16.83 -10.57
N VAL A 176 17.58 15.92 -9.90
CA VAL A 176 16.18 15.64 -10.21
C VAL A 176 15.33 16.23 -9.09
N LYS A 177 14.29 16.95 -9.46
CA LYS A 177 13.32 17.53 -8.52
C LYS A 177 11.90 17.39 -9.04
N PRO A 178 10.88 17.35 -8.14
CA PRO A 178 9.50 17.35 -8.58
C PRO A 178 9.15 18.66 -9.30
N TYR A 179 8.41 18.55 -10.40
CA TYR A 179 7.88 19.71 -11.13
C TYR A 179 6.80 20.39 -10.28
N GLY A 180 6.92 21.73 -10.11
CA GLY A 180 5.97 22.53 -9.33
C GLY A 180 6.51 23.06 -7.99
N LEU A 181 7.78 22.78 -7.68
CA LEU A 181 8.54 23.44 -6.58
C LEU A 181 9.49 24.52 -7.13
N LEU A 182 8.99 25.37 -8.03
CA LEU A 182 9.69 26.55 -8.51
C LEU A 182 9.30 27.74 -7.68
#